data_62041d002b8c9fea38186b8fed074ce8
#
_entry.id   62041d002b8c9fea38186b8fed074ce8
#
_cell.length_a   1.000
_cell.length_b   1.000
_cell.length_c   1.000
_cell.angle_alpha   90.00
_cell.angle_beta   90.00
_cell.angle_gamma   90.00
#
_symmetry.space_group_name_H-M   'P 1'
#
loop_
_entity.id
_entity.type
_entity.pdbx_description
1 polymer ?
#
loop_
_entity_poly.entity_id
_entity_poly.type
_entity_poly.pdbx_seq_one_letter_code
_entity_poly.pdbx_strand_id
1 'polypeptide(L)'
;MSHSLRTLWVAIVLLALTACASTKKGPEPPPPKIEAPAAENLLHDKTVIPGVRVGPVFLDMPLRKMIEVFGEPVSGTNSRMPGGRPALLYRYPDPGAADGAILVLVREHDQTVYSIQVERIETFRTREGVRFGSSEALVRASFGKPQSVGETTVTGQDGATAVMRMYCYLNGLAVRLDTNGNVEALTAFPGGDLRKICKAQ
;
A
#
# COMPACT_ATOMS: atom_id res chain seq x y z
N MET A 1 36.19 -18.96 70.36
CA MET A 1 35.07 -19.21 71.28
C MET A 1 33.84 -19.15 70.45
N SER A 2 33.33 -20.26 70.16
CA SER A 2 32.08 -20.85 70.66
C SER A 2 30.89 -20.78 69.69
N HIS A 3 30.58 -21.97 69.29
CA HIS A 3 29.35 -22.74 69.13
C HIS A 3 28.46 -22.37 67.87
N SER A 4 28.44 -23.21 66.82
CA SER A 4 27.66 -24.45 66.71
C SER A 4 26.18 -24.27 67.01
N LEU A 5 25.34 -24.28 65.96
CA LEU A 5 24.07 -25.02 66.03
C LEU A 5 23.65 -25.48 64.63
N ARG A 6 23.68 -26.77 64.48
CA ARG A 6 23.06 -27.53 63.39
C ARG A 6 21.55 -27.51 63.63
N THR A 7 20.82 -27.16 62.65
CA THR A 7 19.39 -27.54 62.61
C THR A 7 19.05 -28.15 61.25
N LEU A 8 18.83 -29.41 61.34
CA LEU A 8 18.34 -30.37 60.39
C LEU A 8 16.89 -29.97 59.99
N TRP A 9 16.64 -29.70 58.73
CA TRP A 9 15.28 -29.65 58.23
C TRP A 9 15.06 -30.74 57.19
N VAL A 10 14.17 -31.61 57.58
CA VAL A 10 13.70 -32.81 56.88
C VAL A 10 13.03 -32.43 55.58
N ALA A 11 13.48 -33.05 54.51
CA ALA A 11 12.87 -32.99 53.19
C ALA A 11 11.53 -33.70 53.21
N ILE A 12 10.48 -32.95 52.93
CA ILE A 12 9.19 -33.52 52.51
C ILE A 12 9.08 -33.34 51.01
N VAL A 13 9.38 -34.41 50.29
CA VAL A 13 9.12 -34.50 48.84
C VAL A 13 7.63 -34.79 48.66
N LEU A 14 6.85 -33.77 48.36
CA LEU A 14 5.49 -33.93 47.85
C LEU A 14 5.57 -34.07 46.34
N LEU A 15 5.47 -35.30 45.85
CA LEU A 15 5.19 -35.59 44.46
C LEU A 15 3.78 -35.10 44.10
N ALA A 16 3.67 -33.90 43.54
CA ALA A 16 2.47 -33.48 42.86
C ALA A 16 2.50 -34.05 41.45
N LEU A 17 1.78 -35.15 41.23
CA LEU A 17 1.42 -35.68 39.93
C LEU A 17 0.45 -34.66 39.26
N THR A 18 0.99 -33.68 38.54
CA THR A 18 0.21 -32.86 37.62
C THR A 18 -0.10 -33.70 36.39
N ALA A 19 -1.30 -34.28 36.38
CA ALA A 19 -1.92 -34.86 35.20
C ALA A 19 -2.01 -33.76 34.12
N CYS A 20 -1.13 -33.81 33.10
CA CYS A 20 -1.31 -33.07 31.87
C CYS A 20 -2.58 -33.56 31.17
N ALA A 21 -3.71 -32.91 31.43
CA ALA A 21 -4.88 -33.04 30.60
C ALA A 21 -4.53 -32.44 29.21
N SER A 22 -4.14 -33.30 28.26
CA SER A 22 -4.09 -32.96 26.85
C SER A 22 -5.52 -32.62 26.40
N THR A 23 -5.86 -31.34 26.45
CA THR A 23 -7.02 -30.81 25.73
C THR A 23 -6.73 -31.00 24.24
N LYS A 24 -7.30 -32.06 23.64
CA LYS A 24 -7.40 -32.18 22.19
C LYS A 24 -8.06 -30.89 21.67
N LYS A 25 -7.24 -29.95 21.16
CA LYS A 25 -7.73 -28.80 20.42
C LYS A 25 -8.54 -29.36 19.25
N GLY A 26 -9.84 -29.16 19.28
CA GLY A 26 -10.71 -29.53 18.16
C GLY A 26 -10.20 -28.87 16.89
N PRO A 27 -10.51 -29.39 15.70
CA PRO A 27 -10.08 -28.78 14.45
C PRO A 27 -10.50 -27.32 14.45
N GLU A 28 -9.51 -26.45 14.32
CA GLU A 28 -9.71 -24.99 14.21
C GLU A 28 -10.66 -24.74 13.03
N PRO A 29 -11.75 -23.97 13.21
CA PRO A 29 -12.65 -23.68 12.11
C PRO A 29 -11.83 -23.07 10.97
N PRO A 30 -12.06 -23.46 9.71
CA PRO A 30 -11.33 -22.90 8.58
C PRO A 30 -11.49 -21.38 8.61
N PRO A 31 -10.43 -20.63 8.29
CA PRO A 31 -10.49 -19.18 8.23
C PRO A 31 -11.65 -18.76 7.33
N PRO A 32 -12.39 -17.70 7.67
CA PRO A 32 -13.50 -17.24 6.85
C PRO A 32 -12.98 -17.04 5.42
N LYS A 33 -13.57 -17.75 4.46
CA LYS A 33 -13.34 -17.49 3.05
C LYS A 33 -13.74 -16.03 2.83
N ILE A 34 -12.76 -15.15 2.63
CA ILE A 34 -13.01 -13.83 2.08
C ILE A 34 -13.47 -14.10 0.65
N GLU A 35 -14.78 -14.12 0.43
CA GLU A 35 -15.33 -14.16 -0.93
C GLU A 35 -14.78 -12.94 -1.66
N ALA A 36 -14.01 -13.19 -2.71
CA ALA A 36 -13.59 -12.13 -3.61
C ALA A 36 -14.88 -11.46 -4.15
N PRO A 37 -15.01 -10.12 -4.08
CA PRO A 37 -16.17 -9.44 -4.61
C PRO A 37 -16.41 -9.87 -6.06
N ALA A 38 -17.66 -10.09 -6.43
CA ALA A 38 -18.02 -10.53 -7.79
C ALA A 38 -17.36 -9.59 -8.81
N ALA A 39 -16.72 -10.16 -9.84
CA ALA A 39 -15.90 -9.43 -10.80
C ALA A 39 -16.63 -8.22 -11.44
N GLU A 40 -17.93 -8.34 -11.62
CA GLU A 40 -18.79 -7.29 -12.19
C GLU A 40 -18.88 -6.04 -11.30
N ASN A 41 -18.85 -6.19 -9.98
CA ASN A 41 -18.84 -5.05 -9.04
C ASN A 41 -17.48 -4.35 -8.94
N LEU A 42 -16.39 -5.03 -9.33
CA LEU A 42 -15.05 -4.44 -9.27
C LEU A 42 -14.78 -3.46 -10.41
N LEU A 43 -15.37 -3.63 -11.60
CA LEU A 43 -15.16 -2.75 -12.75
C LEU A 43 -15.59 -1.30 -12.46
N HIS A 44 -16.59 -1.10 -11.61
CA HIS A 44 -17.06 0.22 -11.19
C HIS A 44 -16.48 0.70 -9.87
N ASP A 45 -15.66 -0.11 -9.23
CA ASP A 45 -15.01 0.26 -7.97
C ASP A 45 -13.96 1.37 -8.23
N LYS A 46 -14.07 2.46 -7.48
CA LYS A 46 -13.15 3.60 -7.51
C LYS A 46 -12.37 3.72 -6.18
N THR A 47 -12.28 2.62 -5.43
CA THR A 47 -11.59 2.62 -4.13
C THR A 47 -10.10 2.41 -4.31
N VAL A 48 -9.30 3.27 -3.67
CA VAL A 48 -7.87 3.07 -3.48
C VAL A 48 -7.65 2.33 -2.17
N ILE A 49 -7.14 1.10 -2.22
CA ILE A 49 -6.76 0.32 -1.05
C ILE A 49 -5.23 0.29 -0.98
N PRO A 50 -4.63 1.01 0.00
CA PRO A 50 -3.19 1.07 0.17
C PRO A 50 -2.55 -0.32 0.19
N GLY A 51 -1.45 -0.49 -0.53
CA GLY A 51 -0.69 -1.73 -0.57
C GLY A 51 -1.38 -2.90 -1.26
N VAL A 52 -2.57 -2.71 -1.83
CA VAL A 52 -3.38 -3.80 -2.39
C VAL A 52 -3.83 -3.53 -3.81
N ARG A 53 -4.59 -2.45 -4.04
CA ARG A 53 -5.22 -2.20 -5.35
C ARG A 53 -5.72 -0.76 -5.54
N VAL A 54 -6.01 -0.43 -6.77
CA VAL A 54 -6.76 0.77 -7.17
C VAL A 54 -7.89 0.34 -8.09
N GLY A 55 -9.13 0.59 -7.68
CA GLY A 55 -10.29 0.10 -8.39
C GLY A 55 -10.21 -1.42 -8.59
N PRO A 56 -10.40 -1.93 -9.81
CA PRO A 56 -10.35 -3.35 -10.12
C PRO A 56 -8.94 -3.93 -10.28
N VAL A 57 -7.89 -3.09 -10.32
CA VAL A 57 -6.52 -3.52 -10.59
C VAL A 57 -5.74 -3.71 -9.30
N PHE A 58 -5.21 -4.90 -9.09
CA PHE A 58 -4.42 -5.30 -7.93
C PHE A 58 -2.92 -5.15 -8.19
N LEU A 59 -2.16 -4.91 -7.14
CA LEU A 59 -0.71 -5.11 -7.19
C LEU A 59 -0.42 -6.58 -7.48
N ASP A 60 0.70 -6.83 -8.15
CA ASP A 60 1.12 -8.14 -8.65
C ASP A 60 0.16 -8.78 -9.70
N MET A 61 -0.89 -8.06 -10.15
CA MET A 61 -1.73 -8.51 -11.23
C MET A 61 -0.92 -8.65 -12.52
N PRO A 62 -1.05 -9.75 -13.29
CA PRO A 62 -0.41 -9.88 -14.60
C PRO A 62 -0.88 -8.78 -15.57
N LEU A 63 0.05 -8.22 -16.37
CA LEU A 63 -0.22 -7.17 -17.36
C LEU A 63 -1.43 -7.51 -18.25
N ARG A 64 -1.49 -8.75 -18.74
CA ARG A 64 -2.60 -9.20 -19.57
C ARG A 64 -3.96 -9.03 -18.90
N LYS A 65 -4.05 -9.36 -17.58
CA LYS A 65 -5.27 -9.19 -16.81
C LYS A 65 -5.62 -7.72 -16.58
N MET A 66 -4.61 -6.88 -16.38
CA MET A 66 -4.81 -5.44 -16.26
C MET A 66 -5.38 -4.86 -17.56
N ILE A 67 -4.86 -5.28 -18.73
CA ILE A 67 -5.39 -4.86 -20.05
C ILE A 67 -6.84 -5.35 -20.26
N GLU A 68 -7.15 -6.57 -19.84
CA GLU A 68 -8.55 -7.07 -19.89
C GLU A 68 -9.52 -6.18 -19.08
N VAL A 69 -9.03 -5.54 -18.02
CA VAL A 69 -9.83 -4.69 -17.11
C VAL A 69 -9.92 -3.23 -17.58
N PHE A 70 -8.78 -2.63 -17.94
CA PHE A 70 -8.70 -1.21 -18.32
C PHE A 70 -8.75 -0.96 -19.82
N GLY A 71 -8.66 -2.01 -20.64
CA GLY A 71 -8.44 -1.89 -22.07
C GLY A 71 -6.98 -1.62 -22.41
N GLU A 72 -6.72 -1.33 -23.68
CA GLU A 72 -5.37 -0.98 -24.14
C GLU A 72 -4.97 0.41 -23.62
N PRO A 73 -3.72 0.58 -23.14
CA PRO A 73 -3.22 1.88 -22.73
C PRO A 73 -3.03 2.81 -23.92
N VAL A 74 -3.22 4.11 -23.71
CA VAL A 74 -2.94 5.13 -24.75
C VAL A 74 -1.43 5.24 -25.01
N SER A 75 -0.61 5.00 -24.02
CA SER A 75 0.85 4.99 -24.17
C SER A 75 1.50 4.02 -23.18
N GLY A 76 2.62 3.44 -23.65
CA GLY A 76 3.55 2.69 -22.81
C GLY A 76 4.95 3.24 -23.00
N THR A 77 5.67 3.56 -21.95
CA THR A 77 7.02 4.11 -21.98
C THR A 77 7.96 3.30 -21.09
N ASN A 78 9.22 3.18 -21.53
CA ASN A 78 10.25 2.60 -20.67
C ASN A 78 10.44 3.47 -19.44
N SER A 79 10.49 2.82 -18.29
CA SER A 79 10.65 3.46 -16.98
C SER A 79 11.55 2.62 -16.09
N ARG A 80 11.68 3.05 -14.85
CA ARG A 80 12.43 2.31 -13.84
C ARG A 80 11.62 2.21 -12.54
N MET A 81 11.68 1.04 -11.93
CA MET A 81 11.21 0.90 -10.56
C MET A 81 12.18 1.58 -9.58
N PRO A 82 11.73 1.89 -8.38
CA PRO A 82 12.61 2.23 -7.27
C PRO A 82 13.72 1.17 -7.12
N GLY A 83 14.98 1.63 -7.07
CA GLY A 83 16.15 0.72 -7.12
C GLY A 83 16.69 0.42 -8.53
N GLY A 84 16.16 1.12 -9.55
CA GLY A 84 16.74 1.15 -10.91
C GLY A 84 16.40 -0.03 -11.82
N ARG A 85 15.58 -0.99 -11.35
CA ARG A 85 15.15 -2.13 -12.18
C ARG A 85 14.25 -1.68 -13.33
N PRO A 86 14.38 -2.28 -14.53
CA PRO A 86 13.55 -1.93 -15.68
C PRO A 86 12.06 -2.13 -15.40
N ALA A 87 11.25 -1.23 -15.94
CA ALA A 87 9.81 -1.25 -15.83
C ALA A 87 9.17 -0.58 -17.05
N LEU A 88 7.88 -0.83 -17.25
CA LEU A 88 7.04 -0.18 -18.25
C LEU A 88 6.00 0.68 -17.52
N LEU A 89 5.86 1.92 -17.94
CA LEU A 89 4.84 2.84 -17.43
C LEU A 89 3.71 2.96 -18.45
N TYR A 90 2.54 2.49 -18.07
CA TYR A 90 1.32 2.60 -18.87
C TYR A 90 0.45 3.75 -18.39
N ARG A 91 -0.12 4.50 -19.35
CA ARG A 91 -1.00 5.64 -19.07
C ARG A 91 -2.40 5.38 -19.61
N TYR A 92 -3.38 5.58 -18.74
CA TYR A 92 -4.82 5.53 -19.03
C TYR A 92 -5.40 6.90 -18.68
N PRO A 93 -5.71 7.77 -19.68
CA PRO A 93 -6.34 9.05 -19.41
C PRO A 93 -7.76 8.85 -18.94
N ASP A 94 -8.22 9.69 -18.02
CA ASP A 94 -9.63 9.72 -17.62
C ASP A 94 -10.41 10.57 -18.62
N PRO A 95 -11.40 10.02 -19.33
CA PRO A 95 -12.23 10.80 -20.25
C PRO A 95 -13.06 11.88 -19.54
N GLY A 96 -13.25 11.77 -18.21
CA GLY A 96 -13.99 12.74 -17.39
C GLY A 96 -13.14 13.88 -16.82
N ALA A 97 -11.82 13.83 -16.97
CA ALA A 97 -10.90 14.84 -16.41
C ALA A 97 -9.81 15.17 -17.43
N ALA A 98 -9.76 16.42 -17.88
CA ALA A 98 -8.87 16.85 -18.97
C ALA A 98 -7.39 16.45 -18.76
N ASP A 99 -6.91 16.51 -17.51
CA ASP A 99 -5.53 16.16 -17.13
C ASP A 99 -5.46 14.93 -16.23
N GLY A 100 -6.59 14.24 -16.00
CA GLY A 100 -6.67 13.06 -15.14
C GLY A 100 -6.09 11.83 -15.82
N ALA A 101 -5.35 11.02 -15.05
CA ALA A 101 -4.83 9.77 -15.56
C ALA A 101 -4.65 8.72 -14.46
N ILE A 102 -4.73 7.46 -14.87
CA ILE A 102 -4.21 6.33 -14.10
C ILE A 102 -2.88 5.95 -14.72
N LEU A 103 -1.84 5.93 -13.91
CA LEU A 103 -0.49 5.49 -14.29
C LEU A 103 -0.21 4.14 -13.64
N VAL A 104 0.13 3.15 -14.44
CA VAL A 104 0.43 1.81 -13.95
C VAL A 104 1.88 1.47 -14.28
N LEU A 105 2.69 1.27 -13.25
CA LEU A 105 4.06 0.81 -13.40
C LEU A 105 4.08 -0.73 -13.33
N VAL A 106 4.59 -1.34 -14.37
CA VAL A 106 4.65 -2.80 -14.55
C VAL A 106 6.11 -3.24 -14.54
N ARG A 107 6.44 -4.27 -13.79
CA ARG A 107 7.77 -4.90 -13.80
C ARG A 107 8.01 -5.52 -15.17
N GLU A 108 9.16 -5.23 -15.77
CA GLU A 108 9.47 -5.77 -17.09
C GLU A 108 9.72 -7.28 -17.06
N HIS A 109 10.38 -7.78 -16.00
CA HIS A 109 10.87 -9.17 -15.95
C HIS A 109 9.77 -10.22 -15.77
N ASP A 110 8.67 -9.90 -15.11
CA ASP A 110 7.55 -10.83 -14.84
C ASP A 110 6.20 -10.31 -15.33
N GLN A 111 6.19 -9.13 -15.96
CA GLN A 111 5.00 -8.50 -16.52
C GLN A 111 3.86 -8.37 -15.50
N THR A 112 4.18 -7.98 -14.26
CA THR A 112 3.19 -7.78 -13.20
C THR A 112 3.13 -6.34 -12.74
N VAL A 113 1.95 -5.90 -12.29
CA VAL A 113 1.70 -4.55 -11.76
C VAL A 113 2.51 -4.33 -10.49
N TYR A 114 3.36 -3.30 -10.48
CA TYR A 114 4.15 -2.90 -9.32
C TYR A 114 3.50 -1.79 -8.52
N SER A 115 3.04 -0.73 -9.19
CA SER A 115 2.33 0.37 -8.53
C SER A 115 1.26 0.96 -9.43
N ILE A 116 0.25 1.54 -8.82
CA ILE A 116 -0.87 2.17 -9.52
C ILE A 116 -1.06 3.55 -8.92
N GLN A 117 -0.96 4.58 -9.74
CA GLN A 117 -1.15 5.98 -9.36
C GLN A 117 -2.38 6.54 -10.04
N VAL A 118 -3.19 7.24 -9.27
CA VAL A 118 -4.35 8.01 -9.76
C VAL A 118 -4.01 9.48 -9.61
N GLU A 119 -4.02 10.21 -10.71
CA GLU A 119 -3.73 11.64 -10.77
C GLU A 119 -4.98 12.42 -11.19
N ARG A 120 -5.34 13.46 -10.44
CA ARG A 120 -6.40 14.45 -10.79
C ARG A 120 -7.73 13.83 -11.16
N ILE A 121 -8.07 12.68 -10.60
CA ILE A 121 -9.36 12.00 -10.80
C ILE A 121 -10.15 12.02 -9.49
N GLU A 122 -11.21 12.81 -9.43
CA GLU A 122 -12.01 13.01 -8.20
C GLU A 122 -12.79 11.79 -7.76
N THR A 123 -13.14 10.90 -8.69
CA THR A 123 -13.96 9.73 -8.41
C THR A 123 -13.24 8.66 -7.58
N PHE A 124 -11.91 8.61 -7.66
CA PHE A 124 -11.11 7.68 -6.85
C PHE A 124 -10.86 8.22 -5.45
N ARG A 125 -11.07 7.36 -4.46
CA ARG A 125 -10.87 7.72 -3.04
C ARG A 125 -10.40 6.53 -2.22
N THR A 126 -9.73 6.80 -1.12
CA THR A 126 -9.46 5.78 -0.10
C THR A 126 -10.72 5.47 0.71
N ARG A 127 -10.68 4.43 1.53
CA ARG A 127 -11.79 4.11 2.45
C ARG A 127 -12.07 5.23 3.44
N GLU A 128 -11.03 5.98 3.82
CA GLU A 128 -11.08 7.12 4.73
C GLU A 128 -11.62 8.40 4.04
N GLY A 129 -11.90 8.33 2.74
CA GLY A 129 -12.46 9.44 1.96
C GLY A 129 -11.42 10.38 1.36
N VAL A 130 -10.13 10.12 1.50
CA VAL A 130 -9.07 10.92 0.86
C VAL A 130 -9.09 10.70 -0.64
N ARG A 131 -9.12 11.80 -1.40
CA ARG A 131 -9.20 11.84 -2.87
C ARG A 131 -8.44 13.05 -3.43
N PHE A 132 -8.40 13.20 -4.74
CA PHE A 132 -7.91 14.41 -5.39
C PHE A 132 -8.59 15.67 -4.81
N GLY A 133 -7.82 16.72 -4.56
CA GLY A 133 -8.28 17.96 -3.93
C GLY A 133 -8.47 17.91 -2.41
N SER A 134 -8.33 16.75 -1.76
CA SER A 134 -8.35 16.66 -0.29
C SER A 134 -7.18 17.42 0.32
N SER A 135 -7.42 18.10 1.45
CA SER A 135 -6.37 18.85 2.14
C SER A 135 -5.35 17.95 2.84
N GLU A 136 -4.14 18.42 3.03
CA GLU A 136 -3.11 17.77 3.85
C GLU A 136 -3.62 17.44 5.26
N ALA A 137 -4.44 18.31 5.85
CA ALA A 137 -5.02 18.09 7.17
C ALA A 137 -5.88 16.83 7.19
N LEU A 138 -6.71 16.59 6.17
CA LEU A 138 -7.51 15.37 6.06
C LEU A 138 -6.62 14.14 5.86
N VAL A 139 -5.57 14.23 5.03
CA VAL A 139 -4.59 13.13 4.84
C VAL A 139 -3.97 12.73 6.17
N ARG A 140 -3.50 13.71 6.95
CA ARG A 140 -2.88 13.46 8.27
C ARG A 140 -3.89 12.93 9.30
N ALA A 141 -5.13 13.40 9.28
CA ALA A 141 -6.19 12.89 10.16
C ALA A 141 -6.52 11.42 9.84
N SER A 142 -6.49 11.05 8.55
CA SER A 142 -6.84 9.70 8.08
C SER A 142 -5.73 8.67 8.26
N PHE A 143 -4.46 9.06 8.02
CA PHE A 143 -3.33 8.13 7.97
C PHE A 143 -2.25 8.42 9.01
N GLY A 144 -2.42 9.47 9.80
CA GLY A 144 -1.44 9.89 10.80
C GLY A 144 -0.21 10.58 10.18
N LYS A 145 0.91 10.52 10.92
CA LYS A 145 2.18 11.09 10.47
C LYS A 145 2.78 10.17 9.38
N PRO A 146 3.18 10.71 8.21
CA PRO A 146 3.86 9.92 7.20
C PRO A 146 5.19 9.38 7.72
N GLN A 147 5.56 8.17 7.34
CA GLN A 147 6.82 7.54 7.70
C GLN A 147 8.00 8.11 6.92
N SER A 148 7.74 8.63 5.73
CA SER A 148 8.73 9.36 4.92
C SER A 148 8.05 10.51 4.20
N VAL A 149 8.78 11.61 4.07
CA VAL A 149 8.38 12.76 3.26
C VAL A 149 9.46 12.95 2.22
N GLY A 150 9.07 12.93 0.95
CA GLY A 150 9.92 13.26 -0.19
C GLY A 150 9.43 14.53 -0.87
N GLU A 151 10.28 15.08 -1.72
CA GLU A 151 9.93 16.14 -2.64
C GLU A 151 10.08 15.62 -4.07
N THR A 152 9.18 15.98 -4.93
CA THR A 152 9.25 15.69 -6.36
C THR A 152 9.07 16.97 -7.15
N THR A 153 9.88 17.11 -8.18
CA THR A 153 9.76 18.24 -9.10
C THR A 153 8.91 17.81 -10.28
N VAL A 154 7.84 18.56 -10.55
CA VAL A 154 6.97 18.32 -11.70
C VAL A 154 7.08 19.52 -12.63
N THR A 155 7.38 19.25 -13.89
CA THR A 155 7.40 20.29 -14.94
C THR A 155 6.08 20.24 -15.69
N GLY A 156 5.34 21.33 -15.69
CA GLY A 156 4.11 21.51 -16.45
C GLY A 156 4.37 21.56 -17.96
N GLN A 157 3.32 21.45 -18.75
CA GLN A 157 3.39 21.54 -20.21
C GLN A 157 3.89 22.93 -20.69
N ASP A 158 3.69 23.96 -19.89
CA ASP A 158 4.18 25.32 -20.07
C ASP A 158 5.66 25.52 -19.67
N GLY A 159 6.33 24.47 -19.25
CA GLY A 159 7.71 24.50 -18.74
C GLY A 159 7.84 25.00 -17.31
N ALA A 160 6.75 25.40 -16.66
CA ALA A 160 6.77 25.78 -15.25
C ALA A 160 7.10 24.58 -14.35
N THR A 161 8.01 24.80 -13.41
CA THR A 161 8.44 23.76 -12.48
C THR A 161 7.85 24.00 -11.10
N ALA A 162 7.17 23.00 -10.54
CA ALA A 162 6.63 23.02 -9.18
C ALA A 162 7.26 21.93 -8.33
N VAL A 163 7.62 22.26 -7.10
CA VAL A 163 8.06 21.26 -6.11
C VAL A 163 6.83 20.80 -5.34
N MET A 164 6.55 19.51 -5.42
CA MET A 164 5.45 18.87 -4.75
C MET A 164 5.96 17.99 -3.60
N ARG A 165 5.19 17.87 -2.54
CA ARG A 165 5.52 17.00 -1.41
C ARG A 165 4.89 15.64 -1.61
N MET A 166 5.64 14.58 -1.30
CA MET A 166 5.16 13.20 -1.31
C MET A 166 5.18 12.61 0.09
N TYR A 167 4.02 12.24 0.59
CA TYR A 167 3.85 11.56 1.87
C TYR A 167 3.73 10.07 1.66
N CYS A 168 4.61 9.29 2.27
CA CYS A 168 4.61 7.84 2.15
C CYS A 168 4.30 7.15 3.45
N TYR A 169 3.43 6.14 3.38
CA TYR A 169 2.92 5.37 4.50
C TYR A 169 3.30 3.89 4.38
N LEU A 170 3.59 3.25 5.52
CA LEU A 170 3.99 1.82 5.59
C LEU A 170 2.97 0.86 4.99
N ASN A 171 1.70 1.23 5.01
CA ASN A 171 0.63 0.43 4.42
C ASN A 171 0.65 0.39 2.88
N GLY A 172 1.62 1.03 2.23
CA GLY A 172 1.74 1.03 0.77
C GLY A 172 0.93 2.12 0.08
N LEU A 173 0.72 3.25 0.77
CA LEU A 173 0.14 4.47 0.20
C LEU A 173 1.20 5.55 0.04
N ALA A 174 1.27 6.19 -1.12
CA ALA A 174 1.90 7.49 -1.27
C ALA A 174 0.86 8.52 -1.70
N VAL A 175 0.96 9.71 -1.12
CA VAL A 175 0.08 10.86 -1.40
C VAL A 175 0.96 12.00 -1.86
N ARG A 176 0.80 12.42 -3.12
CA ARG A 176 1.45 13.62 -3.64
C ARG A 176 0.56 14.82 -3.37
N LEU A 177 1.14 15.86 -2.79
CA LEU A 177 0.48 17.11 -2.48
C LEU A 177 1.01 18.20 -3.42
N ASP A 178 0.11 19.03 -3.92
CA ASP A 178 0.45 20.24 -4.66
C ASP A 178 1.10 21.31 -3.76
N THR A 179 1.47 22.44 -4.33
CA THR A 179 2.09 23.57 -3.62
C THR A 179 1.17 24.20 -2.57
N ASN A 180 -0.15 24.00 -2.69
CA ASN A 180 -1.15 24.50 -1.74
C ASN A 180 -1.47 23.48 -0.63
N GLY A 181 -0.88 22.29 -0.67
CA GLY A 181 -1.13 21.21 0.28
C GLY A 181 -2.38 20.40 -0.01
N ASN A 182 -2.88 20.41 -1.23
CA ASN A 182 -3.98 19.56 -1.65
C ASN A 182 -3.47 18.30 -2.35
N VAL A 183 -4.22 17.22 -2.24
CA VAL A 183 -3.89 15.94 -2.89
C VAL A 183 -3.94 16.10 -4.40
N GLU A 184 -2.83 15.84 -5.04
CA GLU A 184 -2.65 15.80 -6.50
C GLU A 184 -2.75 14.38 -7.04
N ALA A 185 -2.17 13.41 -6.31
CA ALA A 185 -2.20 12.02 -6.70
C ALA A 185 -2.19 11.07 -5.50
N LEU A 186 -2.77 9.89 -5.70
CA LEU A 186 -2.75 8.75 -4.78
C LEU A 186 -2.06 7.58 -5.47
N THR A 187 -1.08 6.97 -4.82
CA THR A 187 -0.35 5.81 -5.35
C THR A 187 -0.45 4.64 -4.40
N ALA A 188 -0.94 3.50 -4.89
CA ALA A 188 -0.82 2.23 -4.20
C ALA A 188 0.45 1.50 -4.67
N PHE A 189 1.23 0.97 -3.72
CA PHE A 189 2.48 0.24 -3.98
C PHE A 189 2.73 -0.81 -2.89
N PRO A 190 3.63 -1.81 -3.09
CA PRO A 190 3.94 -2.80 -2.08
C PRO A 190 4.52 -2.16 -0.81
N GLY A 191 3.88 -2.35 0.34
CA GLY A 191 4.24 -1.65 1.60
C GLY A 191 5.69 -1.83 2.05
N GLY A 192 6.36 -2.92 1.67
CA GLY A 192 7.77 -3.16 2.00
C GLY A 192 8.78 -2.26 1.26
N ASP A 193 8.36 -1.56 0.21
CA ASP A 193 9.24 -0.77 -0.66
C ASP A 193 9.28 0.74 -0.36
N LEU A 194 8.74 1.15 0.78
CA LEU A 194 8.58 2.55 1.17
C LEU A 194 9.86 3.39 1.00
N ARG A 195 11.01 2.86 1.47
CA ARG A 195 12.29 3.59 1.39
C ARG A 195 12.77 3.80 -0.04
N LYS A 196 12.37 2.93 -0.96
CA LYS A 196 12.76 3.01 -2.37
C LYS A 196 11.88 4.00 -3.11
N ILE A 197 10.59 4.05 -2.81
CA ILE A 197 9.63 4.94 -3.47
C ILE A 197 9.82 6.39 -3.06
N CYS A 198 9.97 6.67 -1.77
CA CYS A 198 10.10 8.03 -1.27
C CYS A 198 11.50 8.66 -1.38
N LYS A 199 12.50 7.89 -1.79
CA LYS A 199 13.86 8.41 -2.03
C LYS A 199 14.25 8.47 -3.50
N ALA A 200 13.43 7.94 -4.40
CA ALA A 200 13.79 7.68 -5.80
C ALA A 200 13.28 8.75 -6.79
N GLN A 201 12.97 9.95 -6.27
CA GLN A 201 12.55 11.04 -7.16
C GLN A 201 13.42 12.26 -6.98
#